data_69c330b70ebd91c904e46664e2c065b4
#
_entry.id   69c330b70ebd91c904e46664e2c065b4
#
_cell.length_a   1.000
_cell.length_b   1.000
_cell.length_c   1.000
_cell.angle_alpha   90.00
_cell.angle_beta   90.00
_cell.angle_gamma   90.00
#
_symmetry.space_group_name_H-M   'P 1'
#
loop_
_entity.id
_entity.type
_entity.pdbx_description
1 polymer ?
#
loop_
_entity_poly.entity_id
_entity_poly.type
_entity_poly.pdbx_seq_one_letter_code
_entity_poly.pdbx_strand_id
1 'polypeptide(L)'
;CGGAARFAGNHEAIFAAFPQWIEKVQAYEAAPSTLPADASPDAALVDIADKTGLLALMSKRGVSAAQSRTCLADGKTRDTVMAMRKRALEQDGITGTPGFLINGKRVDAHDWATLRPLLPKPAK
;
A
#
# COMPACT_ATOMS: atom_id res chain seq x y z
N CYS A 1 3.70 4.27 9.02
CA CYS A 1 4.85 5.14 9.34
C CYS A 1 4.46 6.57 9.74
N GLY A 2 3.44 7.15 9.14
CA GLY A 2 3.01 8.53 9.43
C GLY A 2 2.03 8.69 10.59
N GLY A 3 1.53 7.60 11.14
CA GLY A 3 0.47 7.60 12.15
C GLY A 3 -0.92 7.90 11.58
N ALA A 4 -1.97 7.63 12.37
CA ALA A 4 -3.36 7.74 11.93
C ALA A 4 -3.73 9.18 11.48
N ALA A 5 -3.23 10.20 12.16
CA ALA A 5 -3.54 11.60 11.85
C ALA A 5 -3.06 12.04 10.45
N ARG A 6 -2.05 11.38 9.90
CA ARG A 6 -1.50 11.69 8.56
C ARG A 6 -1.93 10.70 7.49
N PHE A 7 -2.67 9.67 7.86
CA PHE A 7 -2.98 8.56 6.94
C PHE A 7 -3.70 9.04 5.68
N ALA A 8 -4.83 9.73 5.81
CA ALA A 8 -5.63 10.16 4.67
C ALA A 8 -4.82 11.03 3.68
N GLY A 9 -4.16 12.08 4.18
CA GLY A 9 -3.37 12.95 3.32
C GLY A 9 -2.15 12.26 2.69
N ASN A 10 -1.51 11.31 3.40
CA ASN A 10 -0.41 10.53 2.82
C ASN A 10 -0.91 9.55 1.76
N HIS A 11 -2.05 8.92 1.99
CA HIS A 11 -2.71 8.06 1.02
C HIS A 11 -3.02 8.82 -0.28
N GLU A 12 -3.69 9.96 -0.17
CA GLU A 12 -3.99 10.83 -1.33
C GLU A 12 -2.72 11.23 -2.10
N ALA A 13 -1.66 11.63 -1.39
CA ALA A 13 -0.41 12.05 -2.02
C ALA A 13 0.31 10.89 -2.75
N ILE A 14 0.29 9.68 -2.18
CA ILE A 14 0.88 8.50 -2.83
C ILE A 14 0.08 8.15 -4.09
N PHE A 15 -1.25 8.17 -4.03
CA PHE A 15 -2.08 7.90 -5.20
C PHE A 15 -1.98 8.99 -6.27
N ALA A 16 -1.90 10.26 -5.89
CA ALA A 16 -1.66 11.35 -6.84
C ALA A 16 -0.30 11.24 -7.56
N ALA A 17 0.71 10.71 -6.86
CA ALA A 17 2.04 10.47 -7.43
C ALA A 17 2.17 9.09 -8.12
N PHE A 18 1.10 8.27 -8.12
CA PHE A 18 1.15 6.89 -8.60
C PHE A 18 1.75 6.74 -10.00
N PRO A 19 1.36 7.54 -11.03
CA PRO A 19 1.91 7.37 -12.36
C PRO A 19 3.44 7.51 -12.41
N GLN A 20 4.00 8.44 -11.61
CA GLN A 20 5.43 8.70 -11.61
C GLN A 20 6.23 7.64 -10.84
N TRP A 21 5.72 7.14 -9.73
CA TRP A 21 6.49 6.18 -8.94
C TRP A 21 6.31 4.74 -9.42
N ILE A 22 5.19 4.40 -10.06
CA ILE A 22 4.99 3.05 -10.60
C ILE A 22 5.96 2.74 -11.76
N GLU A 23 6.24 3.72 -12.61
CA GLU A 23 7.26 3.58 -13.65
C GLU A 23 8.63 3.27 -13.04
N LYS A 24 8.97 3.93 -11.93
CA LYS A 24 10.22 3.66 -11.20
C LYS A 24 10.24 2.28 -10.55
N VAL A 25 9.11 1.80 -10.05
CA VAL A 25 8.99 0.43 -9.53
C VAL A 25 9.23 -0.57 -10.65
N GLN A 26 8.59 -0.41 -11.79
CA GLN A 26 8.78 -1.28 -12.95
C GLN A 26 10.23 -1.29 -13.44
N ALA A 27 10.86 -0.12 -13.50
CA ALA A 27 12.28 -0.01 -13.84
C ALA A 27 13.20 -0.68 -12.80
N TYR A 28 12.87 -0.55 -11.51
CA TYR A 28 13.59 -1.21 -10.43
C TYR A 28 13.48 -2.73 -10.50
N GLU A 29 12.28 -3.26 -10.78
CA GLU A 29 12.04 -4.71 -10.90
C GLU A 29 12.70 -5.31 -12.15
N ALA A 30 12.81 -4.54 -13.23
CA ALA A 30 13.47 -4.97 -14.47
C ALA A 30 15.02 -4.91 -14.39
N ALA A 31 15.56 -4.16 -13.44
CA ALA A 31 17.01 -4.03 -13.28
C ALA A 31 17.59 -5.21 -12.48
N PRO A 32 18.85 -5.59 -12.69
CA PRO A 32 19.53 -6.53 -11.83
C PRO A 32 19.53 -6.05 -10.38
N SER A 33 19.24 -6.95 -9.45
CA SER A 33 19.29 -6.60 -8.02
C SER A 33 20.69 -6.15 -7.61
N THR A 34 20.73 -5.03 -6.89
CA THR A 34 21.97 -4.53 -6.26
C THR A 34 22.09 -4.95 -4.80
N LEU A 35 21.08 -5.65 -4.29
CA LEU A 35 21.09 -6.20 -2.95
C LEU A 35 21.86 -7.53 -2.91
N PRO A 36 22.50 -7.84 -1.77
CA PRO A 36 23.03 -9.17 -1.50
C PRO A 36 21.96 -10.25 -1.68
N ALA A 37 22.36 -11.45 -2.08
CA ALA A 37 21.43 -12.57 -2.31
C ALA A 37 20.71 -13.00 -1.02
N ASP A 38 21.29 -12.75 0.14
CA ASP A 38 20.77 -13.01 1.47
C ASP A 38 20.09 -11.80 2.13
N ALA A 39 19.85 -10.72 1.37
CA ALA A 39 19.19 -9.54 1.88
C ALA A 39 17.82 -9.86 2.47
N SER A 40 17.53 -9.32 3.65
CA SER A 40 16.23 -9.52 4.30
C SER A 40 15.10 -8.85 3.49
N PRO A 41 13.86 -9.35 3.61
CA PRO A 41 12.70 -8.69 3.01
C PRO A 41 12.56 -7.22 3.44
N ASP A 42 12.93 -6.89 4.66
CA ASP A 42 12.88 -5.52 5.18
C ASP A 42 13.92 -4.62 4.48
N ALA A 43 15.13 -5.14 4.24
CA ALA A 43 16.13 -4.43 3.47
C ALA A 43 15.66 -4.17 2.01
N ALA A 44 15.00 -5.14 1.40
CA ALA A 44 14.43 -4.98 0.06
C ALA A 44 13.32 -3.92 0.03
N LEU A 45 12.45 -3.85 1.03
CA LEU A 45 11.42 -2.81 1.13
C LEU A 45 12.01 -1.42 1.27
N VAL A 46 13.07 -1.27 2.06
CA VAL A 46 13.79 0.01 2.20
C VAL A 46 14.45 0.41 0.89
N ASP A 47 15.12 -0.52 0.22
CA ASP A 47 15.84 -0.25 -1.03
C ASP A 47 14.88 0.18 -2.14
N ILE A 48 13.79 -0.55 -2.36
CA ILE A 48 12.80 -0.16 -3.37
C ILE A 48 12.16 1.19 -3.05
N ALA A 49 11.80 1.46 -1.78
CA ALA A 49 11.21 2.73 -1.38
C ALA A 49 12.16 3.92 -1.60
N ASP A 50 13.46 3.73 -1.41
CA ASP A 50 14.47 4.76 -1.67
C ASP A 50 14.63 5.01 -3.18
N LYS A 51 14.89 3.96 -3.94
CA LYS A 51 15.15 4.05 -5.38
C LYS A 51 13.95 4.50 -6.20
N THR A 52 12.74 4.21 -5.76
CA THR A 52 11.51 4.66 -6.42
C THR A 52 11.08 6.08 -6.03
N GLY A 53 11.77 6.70 -5.06
CA GLY A 53 11.48 8.06 -4.59
C GLY A 53 10.35 8.16 -3.57
N LEU A 54 9.82 7.04 -3.05
CA LEU A 54 8.79 7.05 -2.02
C LEU A 54 9.29 7.69 -0.72
N LEU A 55 10.56 7.47 -0.33
CA LEU A 55 11.14 8.13 0.84
C LEU A 55 11.17 9.66 0.68
N ALA A 56 11.52 10.14 -0.52
CA ALA A 56 11.54 11.58 -0.81
C ALA A 56 10.13 12.19 -0.79
N LEU A 57 9.12 11.46 -1.32
CA LEU A 57 7.73 11.86 -1.25
C LEU A 57 7.27 11.99 0.20
N MET A 58 7.54 10.98 1.04
CA MET A 58 7.15 10.98 2.45
C MET A 58 7.86 12.05 3.26
N SER A 59 9.12 12.38 2.93
CA SER A 59 9.86 13.48 3.57
C SER A 59 9.19 14.83 3.35
N LYS A 60 8.69 15.11 2.15
CA LYS A 60 7.89 16.32 1.87
C LYS A 60 6.59 16.38 2.67
N ARG A 61 6.14 15.27 3.20
CA ARG A 61 4.92 15.13 4.00
C ARG A 61 5.19 15.03 5.51
N GLY A 62 6.40 15.35 5.93
CA GLY A 62 6.78 15.40 7.34
C GLY A 62 7.07 14.04 7.98
N VAL A 63 7.35 13.01 7.17
CA VAL A 63 7.90 11.72 7.65
C VAL A 63 9.32 11.63 7.14
N SER A 64 10.30 11.85 8.00
CA SER A 64 11.71 11.88 7.58
C SER A 64 12.15 10.57 6.93
N ALA A 65 13.18 10.61 6.09
CA ALA A 65 13.74 9.43 5.47
C ALA A 65 14.20 8.39 6.51
N ALA A 66 14.78 8.85 7.64
CA ALA A 66 15.17 7.97 8.73
C ALA A 66 13.95 7.26 9.37
N GLN A 67 12.88 8.01 9.68
CA GLN A 67 11.64 7.44 10.18
C GLN A 67 11.01 6.44 9.19
N SER A 68 11.02 6.76 7.90
CA SER A 68 10.50 5.88 6.86
C SER A 68 11.32 4.58 6.77
N ARG A 69 12.65 4.65 6.79
CA ARG A 69 13.51 3.46 6.81
C ARG A 69 13.29 2.59 8.04
N THR A 70 13.25 3.17 9.22
CA THR A 70 12.98 2.42 10.46
C THR A 70 11.61 1.72 10.40
N CYS A 71 10.60 2.40 9.91
CA CYS A 71 9.26 1.83 9.81
C CYS A 71 9.16 0.71 8.76
N LEU A 72 9.81 0.86 7.61
CA LEU A 72 9.83 -0.18 6.57
C LEU A 72 10.65 -1.40 6.98
N ALA A 73 11.66 -1.21 7.83
CA ALA A 73 12.44 -2.28 8.44
C ALA A 73 11.76 -2.93 9.66
N ASP A 74 10.55 -2.48 10.03
CA ASP A 74 9.75 -3.11 11.10
C ASP A 74 8.98 -4.32 10.58
N GLY A 75 9.57 -5.50 10.74
CA GLY A 75 8.97 -6.77 10.34
C GLY A 75 7.58 -7.00 10.92
N LYS A 76 7.29 -6.53 12.12
CA LYS A 76 5.97 -6.65 12.75
C LYS A 76 4.89 -5.87 11.98
N THR A 77 5.20 -4.66 11.55
CA THR A 77 4.29 -3.86 10.71
C THR A 77 4.06 -4.53 9.37
N ARG A 78 5.11 -5.01 8.71
CA ARG A 78 5.01 -5.78 7.46
C ARG A 78 4.13 -7.01 7.63
N ASP A 79 4.37 -7.81 8.66
CA ASP A 79 3.63 -9.05 8.92
C ASP A 79 2.14 -8.78 9.18
N THR A 80 1.81 -7.68 9.84
CA THR A 80 0.43 -7.22 10.01
C THR A 80 -0.24 -6.94 8.66
N VAL A 81 0.43 -6.21 7.76
CA VAL A 81 -0.11 -5.90 6.42
C VAL A 81 -0.26 -7.18 5.58
N MET A 82 0.72 -8.09 5.67
CA MET A 82 0.65 -9.38 4.96
C MET A 82 -0.49 -10.28 5.49
N ALA A 83 -0.75 -10.26 6.80
CA ALA A 83 -1.88 -10.97 7.39
C ALA A 83 -3.23 -10.39 6.92
N MET A 84 -3.35 -9.05 6.80
CA MET A 84 -4.54 -8.41 6.25
C MET A 84 -4.77 -8.83 4.78
N ARG A 85 -3.70 -8.83 3.96
CA ARG A 85 -3.77 -9.31 2.57
C ARG A 85 -4.20 -10.77 2.49
N LYS A 86 -3.61 -11.63 3.31
CA LYS A 86 -3.96 -13.05 3.39
C LYS A 86 -5.44 -13.24 3.72
N ARG A 87 -5.94 -12.53 4.74
CA ARG A 87 -7.36 -12.56 5.12
C ARG A 87 -8.25 -12.12 3.95
N ALA A 88 -7.94 -11.01 3.29
CA ALA A 88 -8.72 -10.52 2.16
C ALA A 88 -8.83 -11.57 1.04
N LEU A 89 -7.75 -12.28 0.73
CA LEU A 89 -7.74 -13.33 -0.29
C LEU A 89 -8.50 -14.59 0.14
N GLU A 90 -8.19 -15.12 1.34
CA GLU A 90 -8.63 -16.44 1.76
C GLU A 90 -10.01 -16.46 2.43
N GLN A 91 -10.35 -15.40 3.18
CA GLN A 91 -11.61 -15.33 3.91
C GLN A 91 -12.66 -14.46 3.23
N ASP A 92 -12.23 -13.33 2.67
CA ASP A 92 -13.15 -12.36 2.08
C ASP A 92 -13.32 -12.54 0.55
N GLY A 93 -12.52 -13.41 -0.08
CA GLY A 93 -12.57 -13.70 -1.50
C GLY A 93 -12.19 -12.52 -2.40
N ILE A 94 -11.44 -11.54 -1.86
CA ILE A 94 -10.96 -10.37 -2.59
C ILE A 94 -9.71 -10.74 -3.38
N THR A 95 -9.83 -10.88 -4.68
CA THR A 95 -8.74 -11.30 -5.58
C THR A 95 -8.07 -10.15 -6.31
N GLY A 96 -8.60 -8.92 -6.16
CA GLY A 96 -8.07 -7.72 -6.82
C GLY A 96 -8.51 -6.44 -6.11
N THR A 97 -7.98 -5.31 -6.54
CA THR A 97 -8.30 -3.98 -6.00
C THR A 97 -8.87 -3.07 -7.09
N PRO A 98 -9.90 -2.32 -6.78
CA PRO A 98 -10.63 -2.31 -5.51
C PRO A 98 -11.51 -3.55 -5.33
N GLY A 99 -11.66 -4.04 -4.10
CA GLY A 99 -12.61 -5.07 -3.72
C GLY A 99 -13.50 -4.58 -2.59
N PHE A 100 -14.77 -4.93 -2.60
CA PHE A 100 -15.76 -4.39 -1.68
C PHE A 100 -16.53 -5.49 -0.95
N LEU A 101 -16.78 -5.21 0.34
CA LEU A 101 -17.65 -6.03 1.20
C LEU A 101 -18.78 -5.15 1.73
N ILE A 102 -20.00 -5.65 1.64
CA ILE A 102 -21.18 -5.04 2.28
C ILE A 102 -21.69 -6.00 3.34
N ASN A 103 -21.72 -5.57 4.59
CA ASN A 103 -22.11 -6.41 5.73
C ASN A 103 -21.35 -7.75 5.77
N GLY A 104 -20.04 -7.71 5.49
CA GLY A 104 -19.15 -8.87 5.51
C GLY A 104 -19.29 -9.81 4.31
N LYS A 105 -20.09 -9.47 3.31
CA LYS A 105 -20.23 -10.27 2.08
C LYS A 105 -19.59 -9.53 0.90
N ARG A 106 -18.77 -10.24 0.14
CA ARG A 106 -18.21 -9.72 -1.10
C ARG A 106 -19.33 -9.37 -2.07
N VAL A 107 -19.21 -8.20 -2.70
CA VAL A 107 -20.07 -7.74 -3.77
C VAL A 107 -19.29 -7.62 -5.08
N ASP A 108 -19.97 -7.82 -6.19
CA ASP A 108 -19.39 -7.66 -7.53
C ASP A 108 -19.44 -6.20 -7.94
N ALA A 109 -18.49 -5.45 -7.40
CA ALA A 109 -18.26 -4.04 -7.71
C ALA A 109 -16.75 -3.79 -7.78
N HIS A 110 -16.34 -2.94 -8.72
CA HIS A 110 -14.92 -2.61 -8.95
C HIS A 110 -14.68 -1.11 -9.12
N ASP A 111 -15.74 -0.30 -9.00
CA ASP A 111 -15.69 1.15 -9.00
C ASP A 111 -16.91 1.74 -8.23
N TRP A 112 -16.97 3.07 -8.15
CA TRP A 112 -18.08 3.75 -7.48
C TRP A 112 -19.42 3.57 -8.22
N ALA A 113 -19.42 3.53 -9.53
CA ALA A 113 -20.63 3.42 -10.33
C ALA A 113 -21.33 2.07 -10.09
N THR A 114 -20.55 1.00 -10.00
CA THR A 114 -21.03 -0.36 -9.72
C THR A 114 -21.30 -0.60 -8.23
N LEU A 115 -20.57 0.05 -7.32
CA LEU A 115 -20.79 -0.08 -5.88
C LEU A 115 -22.01 0.67 -5.38
N ARG A 116 -22.21 1.91 -5.82
CA ARG A 116 -23.25 2.81 -5.31
C ARG A 116 -24.66 2.21 -5.27
N PRO A 117 -25.15 1.52 -6.31
CA PRO A 117 -26.50 0.93 -6.30
C PRO A 117 -26.65 -0.22 -5.31
N LEU A 118 -25.55 -0.83 -4.85
CA LEU A 118 -25.54 -1.96 -3.91
C LEU A 118 -25.54 -1.51 -2.46
N LEU A 119 -25.24 -0.23 -2.20
CA LEU A 119 -25.19 0.29 -0.82
C LEU A 119 -26.58 0.31 -0.18
N PRO A 120 -26.69 -0.03 1.12
CA PRO A 120 -27.92 0.11 1.87
C PRO A 120 -28.45 1.54 1.78
N LYS A 121 -29.75 1.70 1.58
CA LYS A 121 -30.36 3.02 1.66
C LYS A 121 -30.23 3.54 3.10
N PRO A 122 -29.92 4.84 3.28
CA PRO A 122 -29.90 5.41 4.62
C PRO A 122 -31.28 5.19 5.29
N ALA A 123 -31.24 4.80 6.56
CA ALA A 123 -32.45 4.75 7.37
C ALA A 123 -33.06 6.15 7.41
N LYS A 124 -34.37 6.23 7.17
CA LYS A 124 -35.13 7.49 7.28
C LYS A 124 -35.23 7.88 8.75
#